data_ce8ba8c359346f67bf2725f370ec1346
#
_entry.id   ce8ba8c359346f67bf2725f370ec1346
#
_cell.length_a   1.000
_cell.length_b   1.000
_cell.length_c   1.000
_cell.angle_alpha   90.00
_cell.angle_beta   90.00
_cell.angle_gamma   90.00
#
_symmetry.space_group_name_H-M   'P 1'
#
loop_
_entity.id
_entity.type
_entity.pdbx_description
1 polymer ?
#
loop_
_entity_poly.entity_id
_entity_poly.type
_entity_poly.pdbx_seq_one_letter_code
_entity_poly.pdbx_strand_id
1 'polypeptide(L)'
;YAWSAGTMLIDYVSDKGDKLQGTLFLPAGYVEGQKYPTVVYYYEKLSQTRHNWSNPGYSGTGWNPNVYTSNGFAVFIPDIVYKLDDPGMSAVWCVIPAVKEAIKTGVIDEKNIGIHGHSWGGYQTSFLITQTDMFKAAAAGAPLTNMISMYDLIYWNSGGGNMSIFEASQGRFR
;
A
#
# COMPACT_ATOMS: atom_id res chain seq x y z
N TYR A 1 -0.42 7.12 -23.43
CA TYR A 1 -0.23 6.22 -22.28
C TYR A 1 1.12 5.54 -22.38
N ALA A 2 2.01 5.84 -21.46
CA ALA A 2 3.37 5.27 -21.47
C ALA A 2 3.44 4.12 -20.44
N TRP A 3 4.05 3.01 -20.84
CA TRP A 3 4.20 1.85 -19.97
C TRP A 3 5.33 2.02 -18.97
N SER A 4 5.21 1.40 -17.81
CA SER A 4 6.30 1.27 -16.86
C SER A 4 7.54 0.65 -17.54
N ALA A 5 8.72 1.12 -17.19
CA ALA A 5 9.99 0.57 -17.71
C ALA A 5 10.32 -0.83 -17.14
N GLY A 6 9.50 -1.35 -16.25
CA GLY A 6 9.65 -2.66 -15.63
C GLY A 6 9.38 -2.64 -14.14
N THR A 7 9.65 -3.78 -13.49
CA THR A 7 9.45 -3.95 -12.06
C THR A 7 10.66 -4.56 -11.39
N MET A 8 10.92 -4.17 -10.15
CA MET A 8 11.89 -4.78 -9.25
C MET A 8 11.17 -5.44 -8.09
N LEU A 9 11.58 -6.63 -7.70
CA LEU A 9 11.13 -7.27 -6.48
C LEU A 9 12.12 -6.91 -5.36
N ILE A 10 11.60 -6.38 -4.27
CA ILE A 10 12.38 -5.94 -3.11
C ILE A 10 12.08 -6.88 -1.96
N ASP A 11 13.09 -7.62 -1.53
CA ASP A 11 13.01 -8.44 -0.32
C ASP A 11 13.24 -7.55 0.90
N TYR A 12 12.44 -7.74 1.94
CA TYR A 12 12.62 -7.04 3.20
C TYR A 12 12.17 -7.88 4.40
N VAL A 13 12.51 -7.43 5.58
CA VAL A 13 12.10 -8.06 6.83
C VAL A 13 11.28 -7.06 7.63
N SER A 14 10.08 -7.47 8.07
CA SER A 14 9.24 -6.64 8.93
C SER A 14 9.90 -6.44 10.30
N ASP A 15 9.48 -5.42 11.05
CA ASP A 15 9.95 -5.21 12.43
C ASP A 15 9.60 -6.38 13.38
N LYS A 16 8.76 -7.31 12.93
CA LYS A 16 8.42 -8.55 13.64
C LYS A 16 9.12 -9.78 13.10
N GLY A 17 10.10 -9.61 12.19
CA GLY A 17 10.92 -10.71 11.67
C GLY A 17 10.30 -11.47 10.50
N ASP A 18 9.16 -11.04 9.96
CA ASP A 18 8.54 -11.69 8.81
C ASP A 18 9.35 -11.37 7.54
N LYS A 19 9.72 -12.37 6.78
CA LYS A 19 10.36 -12.22 5.46
C LYS A 19 9.27 -11.94 4.43
N LEU A 20 9.33 -10.77 3.83
CA LEU A 20 8.30 -10.22 2.95
C LEU A 20 8.93 -9.65 1.68
N GLN A 21 8.08 -9.34 0.72
CA GLN A 21 8.47 -8.75 -0.55
C GLN A 21 7.62 -7.52 -0.86
N GLY A 22 8.15 -6.65 -1.71
CA GLY A 22 7.41 -5.56 -2.30
C GLY A 22 7.76 -5.42 -3.77
N THR A 23 6.82 -4.94 -4.58
CA THR A 23 7.05 -4.68 -5.99
C THR A 23 7.26 -3.19 -6.22
N LEU A 24 8.41 -2.82 -6.76
CA LEU A 24 8.71 -1.46 -7.21
C LEU A 24 8.51 -1.39 -8.73
N PHE A 25 7.53 -0.63 -9.18
CA PHE A 25 7.28 -0.31 -10.58
C PHE A 25 8.10 0.93 -10.96
N LEU A 26 8.90 0.82 -11.99
CA LEU A 26 9.69 1.92 -12.52
C LEU A 26 8.81 2.85 -13.35
N PRO A 27 9.04 4.18 -13.32
CA PRO A 27 8.30 5.11 -14.16
C PRO A 27 8.58 4.85 -15.64
N ALA A 28 7.65 5.27 -16.49
CA ALA A 28 7.90 5.33 -17.92
C ALA A 28 9.07 6.28 -18.20
N GLY A 29 9.99 5.87 -19.07
CA GLY A 29 11.20 6.66 -19.33
C GLY A 29 12.20 6.68 -18.17
N TYR A 30 12.21 5.65 -17.33
CA TYR A 30 13.18 5.48 -16.26
C TYR A 30 14.62 5.64 -16.77
N VAL A 31 15.42 6.40 -16.07
CA VAL A 31 16.85 6.59 -16.28
C VAL A 31 17.61 6.12 -15.04
N GLU A 32 18.57 5.24 -15.23
CA GLU A 32 19.41 4.74 -14.14
C GLU A 32 20.15 5.88 -13.43
N GLY A 33 20.16 5.81 -12.10
CA GLY A 33 20.77 6.85 -11.25
C GLY A 33 19.89 8.08 -10.98
N GLN A 34 18.75 8.21 -11.65
CA GLN A 34 17.77 9.24 -11.35
C GLN A 34 16.80 8.78 -10.25
N LYS A 35 16.48 9.68 -9.32
CA LYS A 35 15.47 9.45 -8.27
C LYS A 35 14.11 10.00 -8.70
N TYR A 36 13.05 9.31 -8.30
CA TYR A 36 11.69 9.62 -8.70
C TYR A 36 10.75 9.79 -7.50
N PRO A 37 9.81 10.74 -7.55
CA PRO A 37 8.73 10.80 -6.58
C PRO A 37 7.98 9.48 -6.61
N THR A 38 7.59 8.98 -5.45
CA THR A 38 7.08 7.61 -5.33
C THR A 38 5.74 7.60 -4.62
N VAL A 39 4.80 6.82 -5.14
CA VAL A 39 3.54 6.50 -4.45
C VAL A 39 3.65 5.07 -3.90
N VAL A 40 3.47 4.93 -2.60
CA VAL A 40 3.38 3.63 -1.94
C VAL A 40 1.92 3.26 -1.80
N TYR A 41 1.53 2.12 -2.35
CA TYR A 41 0.18 1.57 -2.27
C TYR A 41 0.20 0.22 -1.56
N TYR A 42 -0.75 -0.05 -0.72
CA TYR A 42 -0.80 -1.29 0.06
C TYR A 42 -2.22 -1.71 0.41
N TYR A 43 -2.35 -2.98 0.74
CA TYR A 43 -3.57 -3.57 1.28
C TYR A 43 -3.22 -4.78 2.16
N GLU A 44 -2.75 -5.86 1.56
CA GLU A 44 -2.27 -7.11 2.16
C GLU A 44 -1.01 -7.58 1.43
N LYS A 45 -0.90 -8.89 1.13
CA LYS A 45 0.14 -9.42 0.25
C LYS A 45 -0.25 -9.20 -1.21
N LEU A 46 0.46 -8.35 -1.90
CA LEU A 46 0.20 -7.96 -3.28
C LEU A 46 1.36 -8.28 -4.24
N SER A 47 2.54 -8.63 -3.73
CA SER A 47 3.73 -8.93 -4.57
C SER A 47 3.48 -10.05 -5.57
N GLN A 48 2.63 -11.02 -5.24
CA GLN A 48 2.23 -12.11 -6.12
C GLN A 48 1.44 -11.65 -7.35
N THR A 49 0.87 -10.44 -7.32
CA THR A 49 0.07 -9.89 -8.41
C THR A 49 0.87 -9.03 -9.38
N ARG A 50 2.19 -8.92 -9.21
CA ARG A 50 3.07 -8.03 -9.98
C ARG A 50 3.02 -8.23 -11.50
N HIS A 51 2.65 -9.42 -11.95
CA HIS A 51 2.53 -9.79 -13.37
C HIS A 51 1.10 -9.69 -13.90
N ASN A 52 0.14 -9.31 -13.05
CA ASN A 52 -1.23 -9.13 -13.49
C ASN A 52 -1.31 -7.93 -14.45
N TRP A 53 -2.01 -8.15 -15.55
CA TRP A 53 -2.28 -7.09 -16.50
C TRP A 53 -3.21 -6.04 -15.88
N SER A 54 -2.77 -4.79 -15.87
CA SER A 54 -3.61 -3.66 -15.50
C SER A 54 -4.11 -2.98 -16.77
N ASN A 55 -5.42 -2.98 -16.99
CA ASN A 55 -6.01 -2.30 -18.14
C ASN A 55 -5.60 -0.82 -18.16
N PRO A 56 -5.12 -0.27 -19.30
CA PRO A 56 -4.74 1.12 -19.43
C PRO A 56 -5.98 2.05 -19.46
N GLY A 57 -6.71 2.12 -18.41
CA GLY A 57 -7.87 2.98 -18.28
C GLY A 57 -7.91 3.64 -16.91
N TYR A 58 -8.50 4.82 -16.84
CA TYR A 58 -8.92 5.36 -15.56
C TYR A 58 -10.16 4.57 -15.13
N SER A 59 -9.98 3.56 -14.31
CA SER A 59 -11.14 2.89 -13.74
C SER A 59 -11.68 3.72 -12.58
N GLY A 60 -12.98 3.89 -12.50
CA GLY A 60 -13.62 4.61 -11.41
C GLY A 60 -13.51 3.93 -10.04
N THR A 61 -12.99 2.71 -9.96
CA THR A 61 -13.04 1.91 -8.74
C THR A 61 -11.75 1.15 -8.41
N GLY A 62 -10.72 1.18 -9.25
CA GLY A 62 -9.54 0.36 -9.05
C GLY A 62 -8.24 1.14 -8.99
N TRP A 63 -7.31 0.66 -8.17
CA TRP A 63 -5.93 1.09 -8.19
C TRP A 63 -5.26 0.62 -9.49
N ASN A 64 -4.56 1.54 -10.16
CA ASN A 64 -3.80 1.22 -11.36
C ASN A 64 -2.41 1.87 -11.28
N PRO A 65 -1.33 1.10 -11.04
CA PRO A 65 0.02 1.63 -10.95
C PRO A 65 0.47 2.34 -12.24
N ASN A 66 -0.04 1.91 -13.39
CA ASN A 66 0.34 2.49 -14.68
C ASN A 66 -0.10 3.95 -14.85
N VAL A 67 -1.15 4.39 -14.15
CA VAL A 67 -1.55 5.81 -14.14
C VAL A 67 -0.43 6.67 -13.55
N TYR A 68 0.19 6.22 -12.49
CA TYR A 68 1.28 6.94 -11.82
C TYR A 68 2.59 6.81 -12.59
N THR A 69 2.94 5.60 -13.02
CA THR A 69 4.21 5.37 -13.75
C THR A 69 4.26 6.09 -15.09
N SER A 70 3.12 6.23 -15.80
CA SER A 70 3.05 7.01 -17.03
C SER A 70 3.18 8.53 -16.81
N ASN A 71 3.03 8.99 -15.58
CA ASN A 71 3.19 10.39 -15.18
C ASN A 71 4.49 10.67 -14.42
N GLY A 72 5.48 9.79 -14.53
CA GLY A 72 6.82 10.01 -13.99
C GLY A 72 7.01 9.66 -12.52
N PHE A 73 6.03 8.98 -11.89
CA PHE A 73 6.18 8.45 -10.53
C PHE A 73 6.70 7.02 -10.56
N ALA A 74 7.52 6.65 -9.59
CA ALA A 74 7.65 5.25 -9.23
C ALA A 74 6.45 4.83 -8.36
N VAL A 75 6.12 3.54 -8.39
CA VAL A 75 5.08 2.98 -7.51
C VAL A 75 5.66 1.82 -6.74
N PHE A 76 5.52 1.84 -5.42
CA PHE A 76 5.97 0.75 -4.57
C PHE A 76 4.79 0.09 -3.86
N ILE A 77 4.71 -1.23 -3.96
CA ILE A 77 3.62 -2.04 -3.38
C ILE A 77 4.24 -3.08 -2.45
N PRO A 78 4.41 -2.77 -1.15
CA PRO A 78 4.91 -3.73 -0.16
C PRO A 78 3.81 -4.70 0.27
N ASP A 79 4.21 -5.93 0.61
CA ASP A 79 3.36 -6.90 1.29
C ASP A 79 3.14 -6.50 2.75
N ILE A 80 1.96 -6.80 3.27
CA ILE A 80 1.64 -6.66 4.69
C ILE A 80 1.15 -8.00 5.22
N VAL A 81 1.62 -8.38 6.41
CA VAL A 81 1.07 -9.49 7.20
C VAL A 81 0.53 -8.95 8.51
N TYR A 82 -0.60 -9.48 8.94
CA TYR A 82 -1.28 -9.02 10.15
C TYR A 82 -0.95 -9.90 11.34
N LYS A 83 -0.69 -9.25 12.47
CA LYS A 83 -0.66 -9.89 13.78
C LYS A 83 -2.03 -9.70 14.43
N LEU A 84 -2.47 -10.71 15.17
CA LEU A 84 -3.72 -10.64 15.93
C LEU A 84 -3.72 -9.43 16.86
N ASP A 85 -4.85 -8.83 17.05
CA ASP A 85 -5.10 -7.68 17.91
C ASP A 85 -4.41 -6.37 17.50
N ASP A 86 -3.55 -6.38 16.48
CA ASP A 86 -2.72 -5.24 16.10
C ASP A 86 -2.76 -4.94 14.59
N PRO A 87 -3.93 -4.74 13.98
CA PRO A 87 -4.02 -4.52 12.54
C PRO A 87 -3.33 -3.22 12.08
N GLY A 88 -3.39 -2.16 12.89
CA GLY A 88 -2.76 -0.88 12.59
C GLY A 88 -1.24 -0.95 12.67
N MET A 89 -0.73 -1.45 13.78
CA MET A 89 0.72 -1.63 13.97
C MET A 89 1.30 -2.65 12.98
N SER A 90 0.52 -3.62 12.53
CA SER A 90 0.97 -4.57 11.50
C SER A 90 1.35 -3.85 10.20
N ALA A 91 0.58 -2.83 9.79
CA ALA A 91 0.95 -1.99 8.65
C ALA A 91 2.25 -1.21 8.92
N VAL A 92 2.40 -0.63 10.11
CA VAL A 92 3.62 0.11 10.51
C VAL A 92 4.85 -0.79 10.44
N TRP A 93 4.78 -1.98 11.07
CA TRP A 93 5.88 -2.94 11.12
C TRP A 93 6.29 -3.51 9.76
N CYS A 94 5.40 -3.46 8.78
CA CYS A 94 5.69 -3.94 7.42
C CYS A 94 6.07 -2.78 6.48
N VAL A 95 5.29 -1.72 6.42
CA VAL A 95 5.44 -0.66 5.40
C VAL A 95 6.69 0.18 5.63
N ILE A 96 6.98 0.57 6.89
CA ILE A 96 8.14 1.42 7.17
C ILE A 96 9.46 0.73 6.79
N PRO A 97 9.76 -0.50 7.25
CA PRO A 97 10.99 -1.19 6.82
C PRO A 97 11.01 -1.49 5.32
N ALA A 98 9.85 -1.82 4.71
CA ALA A 98 9.77 -2.01 3.26
C ALA A 98 10.19 -0.77 2.48
N VAL A 99 9.67 0.40 2.85
CA VAL A 99 10.01 1.67 2.20
C VAL A 99 11.48 2.02 2.40
N LYS A 100 12.02 1.80 3.60
CA LYS A 100 13.46 2.00 3.87
C LYS A 100 14.33 1.10 2.98
N GLU A 101 13.91 -0.14 2.78
CA GLU A 101 14.64 -1.07 1.91
C GLU A 101 14.55 -0.65 0.44
N ALA A 102 13.36 -0.26 -0.01
CA ALA A 102 13.15 0.22 -1.37
C ALA A 102 13.92 1.50 -1.71
N ILE A 103 14.11 2.41 -0.75
CA ILE A 103 14.95 3.62 -0.91
C ILE A 103 16.40 3.24 -1.28
N LYS A 104 16.94 2.14 -0.77
CA LYS A 104 18.31 1.69 -1.04
C LYS A 104 18.54 1.32 -2.52
N THR A 105 17.50 1.09 -3.28
CA THR A 105 17.60 0.86 -4.75
C THR A 105 18.13 2.07 -5.51
N GLY A 106 18.07 3.26 -4.92
CA GLY A 106 18.43 4.51 -5.58
C GLY A 106 17.37 5.09 -6.51
N VAL A 107 16.24 4.38 -6.68
CA VAL A 107 15.12 4.82 -7.56
C VAL A 107 14.22 5.83 -6.86
N ILE A 108 14.02 5.69 -5.56
CA ILE A 108 13.06 6.48 -4.78
C ILE A 108 13.67 7.80 -4.30
N ASP A 109 12.99 8.90 -4.58
CA ASP A 109 13.27 10.18 -3.92
C ASP A 109 12.65 10.16 -2.53
N GLU A 110 13.46 9.94 -1.50
CA GLU A 110 13.03 9.83 -0.11
C GLU A 110 12.32 11.08 0.44
N LYS A 111 12.52 12.24 -0.19
CA LYS A 111 11.87 13.50 0.20
C LYS A 111 10.47 13.65 -0.41
N ASN A 112 10.13 12.84 -1.39
CA ASN A 112 8.89 12.92 -2.16
C ASN A 112 8.19 11.56 -2.24
N ILE A 113 7.89 10.99 -1.06
CA ILE A 113 7.11 9.75 -0.95
C ILE A 113 5.71 10.09 -0.46
N GLY A 114 4.70 9.70 -1.26
CA GLY A 114 3.30 9.72 -0.86
C GLY A 114 2.80 8.30 -0.58
N ILE A 115 1.78 8.19 0.29
CA ILE A 115 1.10 6.92 0.56
C ILE A 115 -0.35 6.98 0.13
N HIS A 116 -0.86 5.88 -0.38
CA HIS A 116 -2.24 5.73 -0.80
C HIS A 116 -2.78 4.36 -0.40
N GLY A 117 -3.94 4.35 0.22
CA GLY A 117 -4.70 3.14 0.49
C GLY A 117 -6.20 3.38 0.37
N HIS A 118 -6.94 2.37 -0.04
CA HIS A 118 -8.39 2.39 -0.14
C HIS A 118 -9.01 1.37 0.80
N SER A 119 -10.19 1.66 1.37
CA SER A 119 -10.90 0.78 2.29
C SER A 119 -10.03 0.42 3.51
N TRP A 120 -9.68 -0.85 3.71
CA TRP A 120 -8.73 -1.26 4.74
C TRP A 120 -7.35 -0.59 4.58
N GLY A 121 -6.88 -0.43 3.35
CA GLY A 121 -5.68 0.38 3.04
C GLY A 121 -5.84 1.85 3.43
N GLY A 122 -7.06 2.39 3.36
CA GLY A 122 -7.39 3.73 3.86
C GLY A 122 -7.25 3.84 5.38
N TYR A 123 -7.72 2.83 6.12
CA TYR A 123 -7.45 2.71 7.55
C TYR A 123 -5.95 2.69 7.85
N GLN A 124 -5.20 1.83 7.15
CA GLN A 124 -3.75 1.73 7.31
C GLN A 124 -3.06 3.07 7.04
N THR A 125 -3.49 3.79 6.00
CA THR A 125 -2.98 5.14 5.68
C THR A 125 -3.23 6.13 6.81
N SER A 126 -4.46 6.18 7.31
CA SER A 126 -4.84 7.06 8.43
C SER A 126 -4.06 6.72 9.70
N PHE A 127 -3.79 5.44 9.93
CA PHE A 127 -3.00 5.01 11.08
C PHE A 127 -1.51 5.32 10.91
N LEU A 128 -0.93 5.04 9.73
CA LEU A 128 0.50 5.26 9.46
C LEU A 128 0.92 6.72 9.68
N ILE A 129 0.12 7.69 9.24
CA ILE A 129 0.47 9.12 9.42
C ILE A 129 0.45 9.58 10.87
N THR A 130 -0.12 8.81 11.78
CA THR A 130 -0.03 9.08 13.24
C THR A 130 1.23 8.48 13.87
N GLN A 131 1.95 7.61 13.16
CA GLN A 131 3.09 6.84 13.67
C GLN A 131 4.43 7.30 13.09
N THR A 132 4.44 8.04 12.00
CA THR A 132 5.66 8.48 11.32
C THR A 132 5.42 9.76 10.51
N ASP A 133 6.45 10.57 10.36
CA ASP A 133 6.54 11.75 9.51
C ASP A 133 7.28 11.50 8.18
N MET A 134 7.56 10.24 7.88
CA MET A 134 8.31 9.81 6.68
C MET A 134 7.66 10.26 5.36
N PHE A 135 6.33 10.41 5.34
CA PHE A 135 5.56 10.60 4.12
C PHE A 135 5.20 12.06 3.87
N LYS A 136 5.45 12.52 2.65
CA LYS A 136 5.16 13.90 2.22
C LYS A 136 3.67 14.17 2.02
N ALA A 137 2.92 13.15 1.61
CA ALA A 137 1.49 13.21 1.34
C ALA A 137 0.82 11.87 1.65
N ALA A 138 -0.46 11.91 1.98
CA ALA A 138 -1.26 10.73 2.23
C ALA A 138 -2.66 10.87 1.63
N ALA A 139 -3.13 9.83 0.94
CA ALA A 139 -4.47 9.74 0.39
C ALA A 139 -5.17 8.50 0.96
N ALA A 140 -6.12 8.72 1.86
CA ALA A 140 -6.93 7.67 2.47
C ALA A 140 -8.31 7.63 1.81
N GLY A 141 -8.52 6.66 0.91
CA GLY A 141 -9.80 6.45 0.23
C GLY A 141 -10.74 5.59 1.08
N ALA A 142 -11.96 6.06 1.34
CA ALA A 142 -12.98 5.36 2.13
C ALA A 142 -12.42 4.68 3.41
N PRO A 143 -11.70 5.42 4.28
CA PRO A 143 -10.99 4.84 5.40
C PRO A 143 -11.93 4.39 6.52
N LEU A 144 -11.58 3.28 7.16
CA LEU A 144 -12.24 2.81 8.38
C LEU A 144 -11.57 3.48 9.60
N THR A 145 -12.01 4.67 9.95
CA THR A 145 -11.34 5.47 11.01
C THR A 145 -11.88 5.24 12.41
N ASN A 146 -13.06 4.63 12.54
CA ASN A 146 -13.66 4.26 13.82
C ASN A 146 -14.04 2.78 13.83
N MET A 147 -13.23 1.95 14.47
CA MET A 147 -13.39 0.50 14.50
C MET A 147 -14.64 0.06 15.29
N ILE A 148 -15.04 0.81 16.30
CA ILE A 148 -16.26 0.50 17.08
C ILE A 148 -17.48 0.63 16.18
N SER A 149 -17.61 1.75 15.47
CA SER A 149 -18.70 1.95 14.52
C SER A 149 -18.66 0.97 13.36
N MET A 150 -17.46 0.57 12.93
CA MET A 150 -17.29 -0.38 11.82
C MET A 150 -17.65 -1.81 12.20
N TYR A 151 -17.48 -2.21 13.44
CA TYR A 151 -17.78 -3.58 13.89
C TYR A 151 -19.25 -3.94 13.65
N ASP A 152 -20.16 -3.05 14.03
CA ASP A 152 -21.61 -3.27 13.91
C ASP A 152 -22.22 -2.69 12.63
N LEU A 153 -21.38 -2.18 11.72
CA LEU A 153 -21.85 -1.58 10.47
C LEU A 153 -22.60 -2.61 9.62
N ILE A 154 -23.74 -2.18 9.09
CA ILE A 154 -24.43 -2.88 8.00
C ILE A 154 -24.21 -2.10 6.71
N TYR A 155 -23.70 -2.76 5.70
CA TYR A 155 -23.48 -2.14 4.40
C TYR A 155 -24.80 -1.83 3.70
N TRP A 156 -25.01 -0.58 3.35
CA TRP A 156 -26.20 -0.09 2.69
C TRP A 156 -26.54 -0.86 1.40
N ASN A 157 -25.52 -1.17 0.61
CA ASN A 157 -25.69 -1.77 -0.72
C ASN A 157 -25.94 -3.29 -0.69
N SER A 158 -25.56 -3.96 0.38
CA SER A 158 -25.65 -5.44 0.46
C SER A 158 -26.50 -5.93 1.62
N GLY A 159 -26.78 -5.10 2.61
CA GLY A 159 -27.41 -5.52 3.86
C GLY A 159 -26.54 -6.44 4.73
N GLY A 160 -25.28 -6.67 4.34
CA GLY A 160 -24.36 -7.54 5.05
C GLY A 160 -23.72 -6.86 6.25
N GLY A 161 -23.60 -7.59 7.36
CA GLY A 161 -22.89 -7.12 8.54
C GLY A 161 -21.37 -7.17 8.38
N ASN A 162 -20.67 -6.29 9.07
CA ASN A 162 -19.22 -6.13 8.95
C ASN A 162 -18.39 -6.92 9.97
N MET A 163 -19.04 -7.61 10.91
CA MET A 163 -18.37 -8.35 12.00
C MET A 163 -17.33 -9.36 11.53
N SER A 164 -17.57 -10.01 10.38
CA SER A 164 -16.67 -11.02 9.83
C SER A 164 -15.23 -10.50 9.54
N ILE A 165 -15.08 -9.22 9.24
CA ILE A 165 -13.76 -8.61 9.05
C ILE A 165 -12.96 -8.64 10.35
N PHE A 166 -13.61 -8.42 11.49
CA PHE A 166 -12.99 -8.35 12.80
C PHE A 166 -12.84 -9.71 13.49
N GLU A 167 -13.71 -10.66 13.14
CA GLU A 167 -13.70 -11.99 13.77
C GLU A 167 -12.87 -13.02 12.98
N ALA A 168 -12.79 -12.89 11.67
CA ALA A 168 -12.22 -13.94 10.81
C ALA A 168 -11.24 -13.44 9.72
N SER A 169 -11.03 -12.14 9.58
CA SER A 169 -10.25 -11.57 8.48
C SER A 169 -9.22 -10.54 8.95
N GLN A 170 -9.05 -9.45 8.21
CA GLN A 170 -8.00 -8.44 8.35
C GLN A 170 -7.92 -7.76 9.71
N GLY A 171 -9.07 -7.50 10.30
CA GLY A 171 -9.18 -6.83 11.59
C GLY A 171 -9.22 -7.76 12.78
N ARG A 172 -8.75 -8.99 12.67
CA ARG A 172 -8.84 -10.00 13.73
C ARG A 172 -8.42 -9.47 15.10
N PHE A 173 -9.34 -9.54 16.04
CA PHE A 173 -9.12 -9.29 17.46
C PHE A 173 -9.08 -10.59 18.29
N ARG A 174 -9.13 -11.77 17.63
CA ARG A 174 -9.05 -13.10 18.25
C ARG A 174 -8.36 -14.10 17.34
#